data_c1298945157f581794bf9b9d937b6100
#
_entry.id   c1298945157f581794bf9b9d937b6100
#
_cell.length_a   1.000
_cell.length_b   1.000
_cell.length_c   1.000
_cell.angle_alpha   90.00
_cell.angle_beta   90.00
_cell.angle_gamma   90.00
#
_symmetry.space_group_name_H-M   'P 1'
#
loop_
_entity.id
_entity.type
_entity.pdbx_description
1 polymer ?
#
loop_
_entity_poly.entity_id
_entity_poly.type
_entity_poly.pdbx_seq_one_letter_code
_entity_poly.pdbx_strand_id
1 'polypeptide(L)'
;MIFWGNNQIELMGGFVKEEMRSALLGGAKLIVIDPKRIDIAKRANIWVAPRPGSDGILALGMIKYVIENNLYDEEFVTKWTLGFDELKKEVASFSFKDVEDITWVMEAYGDVSTY
;
A
#
# COMPACT_ATOMS: atom_id res chain seq x y z
N MET A 1 -5.97 7.63 -0.72
CA MET A 1 -6.95 6.63 -0.25
C MET A 1 -6.43 5.27 -0.65
N ILE A 2 -6.35 4.32 0.27
CA ILE A 2 -5.84 2.96 0.01
C ILE A 2 -6.94 1.95 0.35
N PHE A 3 -7.23 1.05 -0.58
CA PHE A 3 -8.06 -0.13 -0.36
C PHE A 3 -7.18 -1.36 -0.46
N TRP A 4 -7.09 -2.12 0.61
CA TRP A 4 -6.23 -3.31 0.70
C TRP A 4 -7.05 -4.53 1.08
N GLY A 5 -7.12 -5.52 0.16
CA GLY A 5 -7.84 -6.78 0.33
C GLY A 5 -9.32 -6.61 0.69
N ASN A 6 -9.94 -5.50 0.26
CA ASN A 6 -11.27 -5.14 0.69
C ASN A 6 -12.10 -4.59 -0.48
N ASN A 7 -13.26 -5.20 -0.71
CA ASN A 7 -14.23 -4.77 -1.71
C ASN A 7 -15.49 -4.14 -1.05
N GLN A 8 -15.28 -3.08 -0.27
CA GLN A 8 -16.36 -2.39 0.44
C GLN A 8 -17.48 -1.89 -0.48
N ILE A 9 -17.18 -1.62 -1.75
CA ILE A 9 -18.16 -1.14 -2.71
C ILE A 9 -19.26 -2.20 -2.97
N GLU A 10 -18.91 -3.47 -2.99
CA GLU A 10 -19.87 -4.56 -3.13
C GLU A 10 -20.59 -4.84 -1.79
N LEU A 11 -19.89 -4.69 -0.67
CA LEU A 11 -20.40 -5.05 0.65
C LEU A 11 -21.29 -3.98 1.30
N MET A 12 -20.96 -2.69 1.16
CA MET A 12 -21.61 -1.60 1.90
C MET A 12 -22.50 -0.68 1.04
N GLY A 13 -22.67 -0.95 -0.24
CA GLY A 13 -23.67 -0.28 -1.08
C GLY A 13 -23.40 1.21 -1.38
N GLY A 14 -24.46 2.00 -1.51
CA GLY A 14 -24.43 3.34 -2.09
C GLY A 14 -23.66 4.40 -1.29
N PHE A 15 -23.63 4.33 0.04
CA PHE A 15 -23.01 5.35 0.88
C PHE A 15 -21.49 5.44 0.66
N VAL A 16 -20.79 4.32 0.74
CA VAL A 16 -19.33 4.27 0.51
C VAL A 16 -18.96 4.67 -0.91
N LYS A 17 -19.84 4.35 -1.89
CA LYS A 17 -19.65 4.79 -3.28
C LYS A 17 -19.67 6.31 -3.41
N GLU A 18 -20.59 6.98 -2.72
CA GLU A 18 -20.74 8.44 -2.85
C GLU A 18 -19.61 9.19 -2.13
N GLU A 19 -19.22 8.74 -0.93
CA GLU A 19 -18.08 9.32 -0.22
C GLU A 19 -16.77 9.15 -1.02
N MET A 20 -16.52 7.96 -1.52
CA MET A 20 -15.36 7.70 -2.37
C MET A 20 -15.39 8.57 -3.64
N ARG A 21 -16.53 8.66 -4.30
CA ARG A 21 -16.72 9.49 -5.48
C ARG A 21 -16.43 10.95 -5.17
N SER A 22 -16.96 11.47 -4.07
CA SER A 22 -16.73 12.84 -3.62
C SER A 22 -15.24 13.11 -3.37
N ALA A 23 -14.56 12.18 -2.69
CA ALA A 23 -13.12 12.30 -2.43
C ALA A 23 -12.30 12.28 -3.75
N LEU A 24 -12.64 11.41 -4.69
CA LEU A 24 -11.96 11.32 -5.99
C LEU A 24 -12.20 12.58 -6.84
N LEU A 25 -13.41 13.12 -6.83
CA LEU A 25 -13.72 14.39 -7.50
C LEU A 25 -12.98 15.56 -6.84
N GLY A 26 -12.71 15.49 -5.52
CA GLY A 26 -11.87 16.40 -4.77
C GLY A 26 -10.36 16.22 -5.02
N GLY A 27 -9.96 15.34 -5.94
CA GLY A 27 -8.56 15.13 -6.32
C GLY A 27 -7.82 14.06 -5.51
N ALA A 28 -8.50 13.30 -4.65
CA ALA A 28 -7.87 12.20 -3.90
C ALA A 28 -7.36 11.11 -4.86
N LYS A 29 -6.16 10.62 -4.59
CA LYS A 29 -5.61 9.46 -5.31
C LYS A 29 -6.13 8.17 -4.71
N LEU A 30 -6.36 7.18 -5.57
CA LEU A 30 -6.83 5.85 -5.22
C LEU A 30 -5.76 4.80 -5.50
N ILE A 31 -5.36 4.08 -4.46
CA ILE A 31 -4.49 2.91 -4.55
C ILE A 31 -5.33 1.70 -4.15
N VAL A 32 -5.30 0.65 -4.96
CA VAL A 32 -5.96 -0.63 -4.65
C VAL A 32 -4.91 -1.73 -4.63
N ILE A 33 -4.86 -2.44 -3.51
CA ILE A 33 -3.99 -3.60 -3.31
C ILE A 33 -4.91 -4.81 -3.19
N ASP A 34 -4.98 -5.59 -4.27
CA ASP A 34 -5.83 -6.77 -4.36
C ASP A 34 -5.32 -7.69 -5.48
N PRO A 35 -5.12 -8.98 -5.25
CA PRO A 35 -4.69 -9.92 -6.28
C PRO A 35 -5.67 -10.03 -7.44
N LYS A 36 -6.95 -9.74 -7.18
CA LYS A 36 -8.00 -9.71 -8.21
C LYS A 36 -8.26 -8.29 -8.67
N ARG A 37 -8.31 -8.08 -9.99
CA ARG A 37 -8.68 -6.78 -10.56
C ARG A 37 -10.19 -6.53 -10.45
N ILE A 38 -10.65 -6.26 -9.23
CA ILE A 38 -12.03 -5.91 -8.91
C ILE A 38 -12.43 -4.57 -9.51
N ASP A 39 -13.73 -4.22 -9.51
CA ASP A 39 -14.21 -3.02 -10.21
C ASP A 39 -13.61 -1.71 -9.70
N ILE A 40 -13.31 -1.64 -8.39
CA ILE A 40 -12.61 -0.48 -7.84
C ILE A 40 -11.15 -0.39 -8.33
N ALA A 41 -10.48 -1.53 -8.52
CA ALA A 41 -9.12 -1.57 -9.04
C ALA A 41 -9.03 -1.06 -10.49
N LYS A 42 -10.09 -1.23 -11.29
CA LYS A 42 -10.16 -0.67 -12.66
C LYS A 42 -10.20 0.86 -12.70
N ARG A 43 -10.53 1.49 -11.56
CA ARG A 43 -10.62 2.96 -11.40
C ARG A 43 -9.48 3.53 -10.57
N ALA A 44 -8.60 2.68 -10.07
CA ALA A 44 -7.48 3.10 -9.24
C ALA A 44 -6.43 3.85 -10.06
N ASN A 45 -5.79 4.83 -9.43
CA ASN A 45 -4.58 5.44 -9.98
C ASN A 45 -3.42 4.45 -9.96
N ILE A 46 -3.38 3.58 -8.94
CA ILE A 46 -2.39 2.52 -8.81
C ILE A 46 -3.13 1.24 -8.38
N TRP A 47 -2.94 0.17 -9.12
CA TRP A 47 -3.38 -1.16 -8.75
C TRP A 47 -2.18 -2.06 -8.52
N VAL A 48 -2.06 -2.59 -7.32
CA VAL A 48 -1.01 -3.53 -6.92
C VAL A 48 -1.65 -4.90 -6.74
N ALA A 49 -1.13 -5.90 -7.43
CA ALA A 49 -1.64 -7.27 -7.40
C ALA A 49 -0.62 -8.22 -6.74
N PRO A 50 -0.55 -8.27 -5.40
CA PRO A 50 0.38 -9.15 -4.73
C PRO A 50 -0.04 -10.61 -4.87
N ARG A 51 0.94 -11.51 -4.81
CA ARG A 51 0.67 -12.94 -4.67
C ARG A 51 -0.21 -13.18 -3.42
N PRO A 52 -1.29 -13.96 -3.50
CA PRO A 52 -2.12 -14.27 -2.35
C PRO A 52 -1.31 -14.83 -1.17
N GLY A 53 -1.50 -14.25 0.02
CA GLY A 53 -0.78 -14.62 1.23
C GLY A 53 0.57 -13.92 1.44
N SER A 54 0.97 -13.00 0.56
CA SER A 54 2.22 -12.25 0.68
C SER A 54 2.02 -10.79 1.18
N ASP A 55 0.82 -10.44 1.62
CA ASP A 55 0.48 -9.09 2.08
C ASP A 55 1.41 -8.57 3.19
N GLY A 56 1.80 -9.43 4.14
CA GLY A 56 2.72 -9.07 5.21
C GLY A 56 4.10 -8.68 4.67
N ILE A 57 4.60 -9.40 3.68
CA ILE A 57 5.91 -9.09 3.07
C ILE A 57 5.84 -7.79 2.27
N LEU A 58 4.72 -7.57 1.54
CA LEU A 58 4.50 -6.29 0.86
C LEU A 58 4.47 -5.12 1.86
N ALA A 59 3.76 -5.28 2.97
CA ALA A 59 3.70 -4.26 4.02
C ALA A 59 5.08 -3.97 4.62
N LEU A 60 5.89 -5.01 4.91
CA LEU A 60 7.25 -4.85 5.40
C LEU A 60 8.15 -4.15 4.37
N GLY A 61 8.00 -4.45 3.08
CA GLY A 61 8.70 -3.75 2.01
C GLY A 61 8.36 -2.26 1.95
N MET A 62 7.07 -1.92 2.10
CA MET A 62 6.64 -0.52 2.19
C MET A 62 7.20 0.18 3.43
N ILE A 63 7.19 -0.48 4.59
CA ILE A 63 7.78 0.05 5.83
C ILE A 63 9.29 0.28 5.65
N LYS A 64 10.00 -0.70 5.07
CA LYS A 64 11.43 -0.57 4.75
C LYS A 64 11.69 0.69 3.92
N TYR A 65 10.92 0.90 2.86
CA TYR A 65 11.06 2.07 1.99
C TYR A 65 10.85 3.38 2.78
N VAL A 66 9.79 3.45 3.58
CA VAL A 66 9.49 4.63 4.42
C VAL A 66 10.63 4.93 5.40
N ILE A 67 11.19 3.89 6.03
CA ILE A 67 12.27 4.03 7.00
C ILE A 67 13.58 4.46 6.33
N GLU A 68 13.98 3.80 5.24
CA GLU A 68 15.25 4.08 4.55
C GLU A 68 15.27 5.48 3.92
N ASN A 69 14.11 6.01 3.54
CA ASN A 69 13.99 7.34 2.98
C ASN A 69 13.56 8.42 3.99
N ASN A 70 13.51 8.10 5.29
CA ASN A 70 13.10 9.00 6.37
C ASN A 70 11.74 9.67 6.12
N LEU A 71 10.77 8.92 5.58
CA LEU A 71 9.42 9.39 5.24
C LEU A 71 8.41 9.24 6.38
N TYR A 72 8.86 9.05 7.61
CA TYR A 72 8.03 8.93 8.81
C TYR A 72 8.14 10.17 9.69
N ASP A 73 7.12 10.40 10.52
CA ASP A 73 7.13 11.46 11.52
C ASP A 73 8.00 11.05 12.71
N GLU A 74 9.22 11.61 12.77
CA GLU A 74 10.22 11.29 13.80
C GLU A 74 9.74 11.69 15.21
N GLU A 75 9.03 12.81 15.33
CA GLU A 75 8.50 13.27 16.61
C GLU A 75 7.42 12.31 17.12
N PHE A 76 6.50 11.91 16.23
CA PHE A 76 5.46 10.95 16.55
C PHE A 76 6.06 9.58 16.95
N VAL A 77 6.99 9.07 16.15
CA VAL A 77 7.64 7.78 16.41
C VAL A 77 8.33 7.79 17.77
N THR A 78 9.11 8.83 18.06
CA THR A 78 9.88 8.92 19.31
C THR A 78 8.98 9.03 20.55
N LYS A 79 7.87 9.77 20.45
CA LYS A 79 7.03 10.06 21.62
C LYS A 79 5.90 9.04 21.84
N TRP A 80 5.40 8.40 20.77
CA TRP A 80 4.12 7.70 20.81
C TRP A 80 4.20 6.24 20.35
N THR A 81 5.38 5.74 19.96
CA THR A 81 5.53 4.34 19.52
C THR A 81 6.52 3.57 20.37
N LEU A 82 6.37 2.24 20.38
CA LEU A 82 7.30 1.30 20.99
C LEU A 82 7.75 0.29 19.95
N GLY A 83 9.00 -0.19 20.04
CA GLY A 83 9.52 -1.25 19.17
C GLY A 83 9.98 -0.76 17.79
N PHE A 84 10.15 0.54 17.58
CA PHE A 84 10.57 1.06 16.27
C PHE A 84 12.00 0.65 15.87
N ASP A 85 12.92 0.57 16.83
CA ASP A 85 14.30 0.14 16.58
C ASP A 85 14.37 -1.36 16.22
N GLU A 86 13.52 -2.17 16.84
CA GLU A 86 13.36 -3.57 16.48
C GLU A 86 12.79 -3.72 15.07
N LEU A 87 11.77 -2.94 14.73
CA LEU A 87 11.20 -2.90 13.40
C LEU A 87 12.24 -2.47 12.34
N LYS A 88 13.06 -1.46 12.63
CA LYS A 88 14.18 -1.04 11.76
C LYS A 88 15.14 -2.18 11.48
N LYS A 89 15.52 -2.94 12.51
CA LYS A 89 16.42 -4.10 12.37
C LYS A 89 15.78 -5.21 11.54
N GLU A 90 14.51 -5.49 11.80
CA GLU A 90 13.76 -6.53 11.07
C GLU A 90 13.69 -6.20 9.58
N VAL A 91 13.27 -4.99 9.21
CA VAL A 91 13.15 -4.61 7.80
C VAL A 91 14.50 -4.44 7.10
N ALA A 92 15.59 -4.22 7.83
CA ALA A 92 16.94 -4.20 7.27
C ALA A 92 17.44 -5.60 6.88
N SER A 93 16.86 -6.67 7.41
CA SER A 93 17.31 -8.04 7.23
C SER A 93 17.03 -8.62 5.82
N PHE A 94 16.14 -8.01 5.06
CA PHE A 94 15.78 -8.43 3.70
C PHE A 94 15.91 -7.29 2.68
N SER A 95 16.06 -7.65 1.41
CA SER A 95 16.17 -6.71 0.31
C SER A 95 14.80 -6.44 -0.36
N PHE A 96 14.70 -5.37 -1.16
CA PHE A 96 13.52 -5.14 -2.01
C PHE A 96 13.34 -6.26 -3.03
N LYS A 97 14.45 -6.87 -3.48
CA LYS A 97 14.38 -8.03 -4.36
C LYS A 97 13.70 -9.23 -3.70
N ASP A 98 13.93 -9.48 -2.40
CA ASP A 98 13.21 -10.53 -1.67
C ASP A 98 11.70 -10.23 -1.61
N VAL A 99 11.33 -8.96 -1.40
CA VAL A 99 9.93 -8.53 -1.44
C VAL A 99 9.33 -8.79 -2.82
N GLU A 100 10.01 -8.39 -3.89
CA GLU A 100 9.57 -8.61 -5.28
C GLU A 100 9.39 -10.09 -5.59
N ASP A 101 10.39 -10.92 -5.29
CA ASP A 101 10.38 -12.36 -5.58
C ASP A 101 9.23 -13.09 -4.82
N ILE A 102 8.91 -12.64 -3.60
CA ILE A 102 7.85 -13.25 -2.79
C ILE A 102 6.48 -12.73 -3.17
N THR A 103 6.34 -11.42 -3.42
CA THR A 103 5.04 -10.79 -3.64
C THR A 103 4.63 -10.76 -5.10
N TRP A 104 5.56 -10.95 -6.03
CA TRP A 104 5.41 -10.73 -7.47
C TRP A 104 5.10 -9.27 -7.86
N VAL A 105 5.24 -8.36 -6.92
CA VAL A 105 5.10 -6.93 -7.18
C VAL A 105 6.47 -6.39 -7.55
N MET A 106 6.66 -6.08 -8.83
CA MET A 106 7.91 -5.47 -9.31
C MET A 106 8.08 -4.07 -8.73
N GLU A 107 9.34 -3.71 -8.46
CA GLU A 107 9.72 -2.35 -8.07
C GLU A 107 9.50 -1.39 -9.26
N ALA A 108 8.25 -1.01 -9.47
CA ALA A 108 7.88 -0.02 -10.47
C ALA A 108 8.06 1.40 -9.92
N TYR A 109 9.23 1.66 -9.33
CA TYR A 109 9.59 2.99 -8.82
C TYR A 109 10.44 3.73 -9.85
N GLY A 110 9.78 4.33 -10.80
CA GLY A 110 10.47 5.20 -11.75
C GLY A 110 9.56 5.80 -12.81
N ASP A 111 8.49 5.13 -13.18
CA ASP A 111 7.64 5.67 -14.24
C ASP A 111 6.16 5.27 -14.04
N VAL A 112 5.44 6.08 -13.27
CA VAL A 112 3.97 6.02 -13.19
C VAL A 112 3.30 6.61 -14.45
N SER A 113 4.04 6.83 -15.51
CA SER A 113 3.55 7.47 -16.74
C SER A 113 3.05 6.48 -17.80
N THR A 114 3.09 5.16 -17.54
CA THR A 114 2.82 4.15 -18.58
C THR A 114 1.75 3.11 -18.22
N TYR A 115 0.70 3.47 -17.43
CA TYR A 115 -0.49 2.61 -17.38
C TYR A 115 -1.78 3.43 -17.50
#